data_08566212170b0257af1832ffa69de2b4
#
_entry.id   08566212170b0257af1832ffa69de2b4
#
_cell.length_a   1.000
_cell.length_b   1.000
_cell.length_c   1.000
_cell.angle_alpha   90.00
_cell.angle_beta   90.00
_cell.angle_gamma   90.00
#
_symmetry.space_group_name_H-M   'P 1'
#
loop_
_entity.id
_entity.type
_entity.pdbx_description
1 polymer ?
#
loop_
_entity_poly.entity_id
_entity_poly.type
_entity_poly.pdbx_seq_one_letter_code
_entity_poly.pdbx_strand_id
1 'polypeptide(L)'
;GEIGDGWSLSEAVESAFSICNLDHVFVINVFDPEDMNDESDITETEIKGLPSTETGIYAINKIYPNFGVVPNVLCCPLMSSTSLHDAMKTACTKINGKFDAIVLADVPEAEGQVIQGIAQPSVIVDAKPNQNERIILNWGHIKTSSGSVISGAAVKACLYAQNDANNNDLPYRSIGNVSISGMQYITLKSADSPVTLSDDNSTALSADGITSFINIGGNRYFTWGDHTSAFSAGSVDDERARFDSNIRMLFYLTNKFQLKWRSIIDSPMTLTLRNSILNYEQNQLNYCVSQGALIGDPKIEFRPDDNTLNTLQQGQFYFTELATVTPPSKFIDLKLSFTSDGFKVYLEA
;
A
#
# COMPACT_ATOMS: atom_id res chain seq x y z
N GLY A 1 17.05 13.09 -16.19
CA GLY A 1 17.60 14.23 -15.47
C GLY A 1 18.31 13.71 -14.23
N GLU A 2 19.41 14.30 -13.85
CA GLU A 2 20.09 13.97 -12.59
C GLU A 2 19.22 14.44 -11.43
N ILE A 3 18.97 13.56 -10.47
CA ILE A 3 18.35 13.93 -9.19
C ILE A 3 19.50 14.45 -8.34
N GLY A 4 19.47 15.74 -8.00
CA GLY A 4 20.54 16.37 -7.22
C GLY A 4 20.68 15.78 -5.81
N ASP A 5 21.90 15.73 -5.28
CA ASP A 5 22.16 15.31 -3.92
C ASP A 5 21.49 16.26 -2.91
N GLY A 6 20.88 15.70 -1.86
CA GLY A 6 20.21 16.48 -0.80
C GLY A 6 18.73 16.77 -1.05
N TRP A 7 18.15 16.34 -2.16
CA TRP A 7 16.73 16.44 -2.44
C TRP A 7 15.97 15.24 -1.87
N SER A 8 14.75 15.45 -1.37
CA SER A 8 13.93 14.39 -0.78
C SER A 8 13.67 13.19 -1.71
N LEU A 9 13.63 13.43 -3.02
CA LEU A 9 13.49 12.39 -4.05
C LEU A 9 14.77 11.57 -4.24
N SER A 10 15.96 12.17 -4.08
CA SER A 10 17.25 11.47 -4.18
C SER A 10 17.32 10.32 -3.18
N GLU A 11 17.00 10.60 -1.93
CA GLU A 11 17.03 9.62 -0.84
C GLU A 11 15.96 8.53 -1.01
N ALA A 12 14.78 8.90 -1.50
CA ALA A 12 13.71 7.94 -1.81
C ALA A 12 14.10 7.01 -2.97
N VAL A 13 14.73 7.54 -4.01
CA VAL A 13 15.23 6.77 -5.16
C VAL A 13 16.41 5.88 -4.75
N GLU A 14 17.34 6.39 -3.91
CA GLU A 14 18.41 5.57 -3.33
C GLU A 14 17.82 4.37 -2.59
N SER A 15 16.75 4.56 -1.80
CA SER A 15 16.09 3.47 -1.08
C SER A 15 15.52 2.40 -2.02
N ALA A 16 14.95 2.81 -3.15
CA ALA A 16 14.36 1.90 -4.11
C ALA A 16 15.38 0.94 -4.74
N PHE A 17 16.59 1.43 -4.99
CA PHE A 17 17.63 0.65 -5.67
C PHE A 17 18.61 -0.01 -4.70
N SER A 18 18.88 0.59 -3.53
CA SER A 18 19.86 0.04 -2.56
C SER A 18 19.23 -0.88 -1.52
N ILE A 19 18.00 -0.60 -1.07
CA ILE A 19 17.31 -1.39 -0.05
C ILE A 19 16.46 -2.51 -0.69
N CYS A 20 15.69 -2.18 -1.73
CA CYS A 20 14.70 -3.08 -2.32
C CYS A 20 15.10 -3.66 -3.69
N ASN A 21 16.16 -3.15 -4.31
CA ASN A 21 16.66 -3.61 -5.63
C ASN A 21 15.56 -3.68 -6.70
N LEU A 22 14.82 -2.58 -6.88
CA LEU A 22 13.78 -2.47 -7.90
C LEU A 22 14.39 -2.20 -9.28
N ASP A 23 13.77 -2.71 -10.33
CA ASP A 23 14.22 -2.50 -11.71
C ASP A 23 13.94 -1.06 -12.20
N HIS A 24 12.81 -0.48 -11.80
CA HIS A 24 12.42 0.88 -12.19
C HIS A 24 11.42 1.49 -11.21
N VAL A 25 11.45 2.82 -11.13
CA VAL A 25 10.56 3.66 -10.33
C VAL A 25 10.14 4.86 -11.17
N PHE A 26 8.87 5.27 -11.10
CA PHE A 26 8.40 6.51 -11.71
C PHE A 26 8.54 7.65 -10.72
N VAL A 27 9.19 8.72 -11.15
CA VAL A 27 9.42 9.92 -10.35
C VAL A 27 8.63 11.08 -10.96
N ILE A 28 7.82 11.75 -10.14
CA ILE A 28 7.14 12.99 -10.49
C ILE A 28 7.97 14.12 -9.87
N ASN A 29 8.75 14.82 -10.68
CA ASN A 29 9.49 16.00 -10.25
C ASN A 29 8.59 17.22 -10.42
N VAL A 30 8.43 18.00 -9.35
CA VAL A 30 7.64 19.24 -9.33
C VAL A 30 8.51 20.51 -9.32
N PHE A 31 9.84 20.37 -9.23
CA PHE A 31 10.75 21.50 -9.28
C PHE A 31 10.80 22.09 -10.69
N ASP A 32 10.55 23.39 -10.78
CA ASP A 32 10.66 24.17 -12.00
C ASP A 32 11.83 25.19 -11.87
N PRO A 33 12.93 24.98 -12.60
CA PRO A 33 14.10 25.86 -12.50
C PRO A 33 13.87 27.28 -13.08
N GLU A 34 12.75 27.51 -13.79
CA GLU A 34 12.40 28.85 -14.28
C GLU A 34 11.75 29.69 -13.18
N ASP A 35 11.00 29.07 -12.27
CA ASP A 35 10.24 29.72 -11.20
C ASP A 35 10.80 29.49 -9.80
N MET A 36 11.67 28.48 -9.60
CA MET A 36 12.20 28.04 -8.30
C MET A 36 13.74 28.10 -8.28
N ASN A 37 14.30 28.54 -7.17
CA ASN A 37 15.75 28.64 -7.00
C ASN A 37 16.34 27.42 -6.29
N ASP A 38 15.60 26.86 -5.31
CA ASP A 38 16.02 25.71 -4.54
C ASP A 38 14.82 24.89 -4.02
N GLU A 39 15.10 23.82 -3.28
CA GLU A 39 14.07 22.92 -2.73
C GLU A 39 13.09 23.63 -1.77
N SER A 40 13.52 24.71 -1.10
CA SER A 40 12.66 25.44 -0.15
C SER A 40 11.53 26.20 -0.82
N ASP A 41 11.61 26.42 -2.13
CA ASP A 41 10.55 27.04 -2.93
C ASP A 41 9.42 26.03 -3.27
N ILE A 42 9.67 24.72 -3.11
CA ILE A 42 8.63 23.69 -3.33
C ILE A 42 7.68 23.68 -2.14
N THR A 43 6.49 24.16 -2.35
CA THR A 43 5.42 24.13 -1.35
C THR A 43 4.46 22.97 -1.57
N GLU A 44 3.58 22.73 -0.60
CA GLU A 44 2.52 21.72 -0.72
C GLU A 44 1.61 21.99 -1.94
N THR A 45 1.49 23.24 -2.40
CA THR A 45 0.67 23.62 -3.56
C THR A 45 1.23 23.04 -4.86
N GLU A 46 2.53 23.19 -5.09
CA GLU A 46 3.21 22.64 -6.28
C GLU A 46 3.16 21.11 -6.29
N ILE A 47 3.35 20.50 -5.12
CA ILE A 47 3.27 19.03 -4.99
C ILE A 47 1.87 18.53 -5.31
N LYS A 48 0.83 19.14 -4.75
CA LYS A 48 -0.55 18.79 -5.09
C LYS A 48 -0.85 19.00 -6.56
N GLY A 49 -0.42 20.13 -7.11
CA GLY A 49 -0.73 20.50 -8.48
C GLY A 49 -2.22 20.63 -8.76
N LEU A 50 -2.60 20.52 -10.02
CA LEU A 50 -3.99 20.68 -10.49
C LEU A 50 -4.43 19.48 -11.35
N PRO A 51 -5.62 18.90 -11.10
CA PRO A 51 -6.19 17.84 -11.94
C PRO A 51 -6.38 18.25 -13.40
N SER A 52 -6.78 19.53 -13.64
CA SER A 52 -7.09 20.04 -14.98
C SER A 52 -5.87 20.15 -15.89
N THR A 53 -4.69 20.31 -15.35
CA THR A 53 -3.41 20.43 -16.08
C THR A 53 -2.53 19.21 -15.92
N GLU A 54 -2.96 18.23 -15.09
CA GLU A 54 -2.19 17.04 -14.74
C GLU A 54 -0.77 17.38 -14.24
N THR A 55 -0.70 18.41 -13.37
CA THR A 55 0.53 18.82 -12.69
C THR A 55 0.63 18.25 -11.28
N GLY A 56 1.80 18.33 -10.65
CA GLY A 56 2.04 17.77 -9.34
C GLY A 56 1.73 16.27 -9.30
N ILE A 57 1.10 15.79 -8.22
CA ILE A 57 0.75 14.37 -8.06
C ILE A 57 -0.23 13.87 -9.14
N TYR A 58 -1.00 14.74 -9.80
CA TYR A 58 -1.90 14.35 -10.89
C TYR A 58 -1.16 13.97 -12.17
N ALA A 59 0.16 14.23 -12.27
CA ALA A 59 0.99 13.70 -13.34
C ALA A 59 1.05 12.15 -13.35
N ILE A 60 0.56 11.49 -12.30
CA ILE A 60 0.32 10.03 -12.27
C ILE A 60 -0.55 9.57 -13.47
N ASN A 61 -1.45 10.43 -13.98
CA ASN A 61 -2.25 10.15 -15.16
C ASN A 61 -1.43 10.01 -16.45
N LYS A 62 -0.20 10.57 -16.49
CA LYS A 62 0.70 10.49 -17.64
C LYS A 62 1.47 9.17 -17.70
N ILE A 63 1.52 8.38 -16.63
CA ILE A 63 2.33 7.15 -16.56
C ILE A 63 1.78 6.11 -17.56
N TYR A 64 0.51 5.76 -17.45
CA TYR A 64 -0.07 4.74 -18.32
C TYR A 64 -0.04 5.11 -19.80
N PRO A 65 -0.44 6.33 -20.24
CA PRO A 65 -0.38 6.70 -21.66
C PRO A 65 1.04 6.70 -22.24
N ASN A 66 2.05 7.06 -21.45
CA ASN A 66 3.42 7.20 -21.94
C ASN A 66 4.23 5.90 -21.85
N PHE A 67 3.97 5.07 -20.83
CA PHE A 67 4.82 3.91 -20.52
C PHE A 67 4.06 2.57 -20.56
N GLY A 68 2.73 2.59 -20.66
CA GLY A 68 1.90 1.39 -20.65
C GLY A 68 1.82 0.69 -19.28
N VAL A 69 2.30 1.33 -18.21
CA VAL A 69 2.33 0.79 -16.85
C VAL A 69 1.21 1.42 -16.03
N VAL A 70 0.43 0.60 -15.34
CA VAL A 70 -0.59 1.08 -14.38
C VAL A 70 0.09 1.30 -13.04
N PRO A 71 0.12 2.54 -12.51
CA PRO A 71 0.65 2.80 -11.19
C PRO A 71 -0.26 2.16 -10.13
N ASN A 72 0.32 1.51 -9.13
CA ASN A 72 -0.40 0.82 -8.05
C ASN A 72 -0.13 1.41 -6.67
N VAL A 73 0.93 2.19 -6.52
CA VAL A 73 1.32 2.87 -5.28
C VAL A 73 1.79 4.28 -5.59
N LEU A 74 1.30 5.27 -4.84
CA LEU A 74 1.78 6.65 -4.82
C LEU A 74 2.31 6.97 -3.43
N CYS A 75 3.52 7.54 -3.33
CA CYS A 75 4.03 8.11 -2.09
C CYS A 75 4.64 9.50 -2.35
N CYS A 76 4.64 10.35 -1.32
CA CYS A 76 5.32 11.63 -1.29
C CYS A 76 6.32 11.61 -0.13
N PRO A 77 7.62 11.39 -0.41
CA PRO A 77 8.63 11.21 0.63
C PRO A 77 8.83 12.46 1.48
N LEU A 78 8.94 12.28 2.81
CA LEU A 78 9.28 13.31 3.79
C LEU A 78 8.34 14.53 3.85
N MET A 79 7.20 14.49 3.16
CA MET A 79 6.16 15.52 3.23
C MET A 79 4.82 14.88 3.58
N SER A 80 4.17 15.43 4.60
CA SER A 80 2.95 14.86 5.14
C SER A 80 2.05 15.94 5.73
N SER A 81 0.83 16.00 5.23
CA SER A 81 -0.27 16.79 5.78
C SER A 81 -1.60 16.11 5.44
N THR A 82 -2.64 16.40 6.22
CA THR A 82 -3.99 15.90 5.90
C THR A 82 -4.45 16.31 4.50
N SER A 83 -4.15 17.55 4.12
CA SER A 83 -4.52 18.11 2.81
C SER A 83 -3.78 17.42 1.66
N LEU A 84 -2.50 17.10 1.83
CA LEU A 84 -1.72 16.36 0.85
C LEU A 84 -2.24 14.92 0.71
N HIS A 85 -2.55 14.24 1.83
CA HIS A 85 -3.10 12.88 1.81
C HIS A 85 -4.44 12.82 1.07
N ASP A 86 -5.33 13.81 1.27
CA ASP A 86 -6.60 13.89 0.54
C ASP A 86 -6.40 14.14 -0.96
N ALA A 87 -5.42 14.94 -1.34
CA ALA A 87 -5.07 15.14 -2.73
C ALA A 87 -4.50 13.86 -3.36
N MET A 88 -3.57 13.18 -2.69
CA MET A 88 -3.00 11.89 -3.14
C MET A 88 -4.09 10.82 -3.28
N LYS A 89 -5.00 10.71 -2.31
CA LYS A 89 -6.16 9.81 -2.38
C LYS A 89 -7.01 10.10 -3.62
N THR A 90 -7.27 11.36 -3.90
CA THR A 90 -8.06 11.79 -5.07
C THR A 90 -7.32 11.42 -6.36
N ALA A 91 -6.02 11.70 -6.45
CA ALA A 91 -5.20 11.36 -7.62
C ALA A 91 -5.12 9.84 -7.88
N CYS A 92 -5.14 9.02 -6.83
CA CYS A 92 -5.12 7.55 -6.90
C CYS A 92 -6.50 6.92 -7.16
N THR A 93 -7.56 7.72 -7.21
CA THR A 93 -8.92 7.25 -7.47
C THR A 93 -9.26 7.42 -8.94
N LYS A 94 -9.49 6.30 -9.64
CA LYS A 94 -9.84 6.29 -11.07
C LYS A 94 -8.81 7.01 -11.95
N ILE A 95 -7.52 6.71 -11.75
CA ILE A 95 -6.42 7.15 -12.64
C ILE A 95 -6.81 6.87 -14.09
N ASN A 96 -6.68 7.88 -14.96
CA ASN A 96 -7.17 7.82 -16.36
C ASN A 96 -8.65 7.37 -16.47
N GLY A 97 -9.48 7.68 -15.46
CA GLY A 97 -10.88 7.30 -15.38
C GLY A 97 -11.15 5.80 -15.11
N LYS A 98 -10.14 5.00 -14.82
CA LYS A 98 -10.27 3.52 -14.79
C LYS A 98 -9.55 2.85 -13.64
N PHE A 99 -8.29 3.22 -13.38
CA PHE A 99 -7.40 2.46 -12.50
C PHE A 99 -7.41 3.00 -11.09
N ASP A 100 -7.19 2.12 -10.14
CA ASP A 100 -7.11 2.43 -8.72
C ASP A 100 -5.72 2.10 -8.17
N ALA A 101 -5.19 2.97 -7.32
CA ALA A 101 -3.93 2.80 -6.62
C ALA A 101 -4.09 3.10 -5.12
N ILE A 102 -3.15 2.62 -4.32
CA ILE A 102 -3.05 2.99 -2.91
C ILE A 102 -2.12 4.18 -2.71
N VAL A 103 -2.28 4.83 -1.57
CA VAL A 103 -1.40 5.89 -1.09
C VAL A 103 -0.60 5.36 0.09
N LEU A 104 0.72 5.49 0.03
CA LEU A 104 1.60 5.34 1.18
C LEU A 104 2.04 6.71 1.65
N ALA A 105 1.76 7.02 2.91
CA ALA A 105 2.03 8.32 3.48
C ALA A 105 2.58 8.19 4.90
N ASP A 106 3.45 9.11 5.30
CA ASP A 106 3.92 9.20 6.67
C ASP A 106 2.89 9.95 7.53
N VAL A 107 2.77 9.60 8.81
CA VAL A 107 1.98 10.37 9.77
C VAL A 107 2.64 11.74 9.92
N PRO A 108 1.89 12.86 9.88
CA PRO A 108 2.46 14.19 10.12
C PRO A 108 3.21 14.25 11.44
N GLU A 109 4.43 14.81 11.40
CA GLU A 109 5.18 15.03 12.63
C GLU A 109 4.52 16.11 13.49
N ALA A 110 4.43 15.85 14.79
CA ALA A 110 3.88 16.76 15.78
C ALA A 110 4.74 16.78 17.04
N GLU A 111 4.70 17.89 17.76
CA GLU A 111 5.40 18.03 19.05
C GLU A 111 4.90 16.98 20.05
N GLY A 112 5.82 16.38 20.80
CA GLY A 112 5.50 15.37 21.81
C GLY A 112 5.36 13.95 21.29
N GLN A 113 5.46 13.68 19.99
CA GLN A 113 5.47 12.32 19.46
C GLN A 113 6.66 11.49 19.96
N VAL A 114 7.76 12.16 20.33
CA VAL A 114 8.93 11.53 20.93
C VAL A 114 9.33 12.31 22.19
N ILE A 115 9.42 11.61 23.32
CA ILE A 115 9.88 12.17 24.61
C ILE A 115 11.07 11.36 25.07
N GLN A 116 12.22 12.04 25.26
CA GLN A 116 13.48 11.40 25.67
C GLN A 116 13.88 10.21 24.80
N GLY A 117 13.66 10.31 23.50
CA GLY A 117 13.97 9.23 22.56
C GLY A 117 12.98 8.06 22.54
N ILE A 118 11.82 8.18 23.21
CA ILE A 118 10.78 7.13 23.26
C ILE A 118 9.53 7.63 22.55
N ALA A 119 9.02 6.83 21.61
CA ALA A 119 7.80 7.10 20.89
C ALA A 119 6.57 7.14 21.80
N GLN A 120 5.65 8.09 21.56
CA GLN A 120 4.43 8.31 22.32
C GLN A 120 3.19 7.96 21.46
N PRO A 121 2.67 6.72 21.49
CA PRO A 121 1.62 6.27 20.58
C PRO A 121 0.35 7.14 20.59
N SER A 122 -0.10 7.61 21.77
CA SER A 122 -1.31 8.45 21.85
C SER A 122 -1.16 9.75 21.05
N VAL A 123 -0.01 10.43 21.15
CA VAL A 123 0.26 11.68 20.43
C VAL A 123 0.41 11.40 18.92
N ILE A 124 0.98 10.25 18.55
CA ILE A 124 1.11 9.84 17.16
C ILE A 124 -0.27 9.57 16.55
N VAL A 125 -1.13 8.87 17.27
CA VAL A 125 -2.51 8.56 16.84
C VAL A 125 -3.34 9.85 16.72
N ASP A 126 -3.19 10.80 17.63
CA ASP A 126 -3.87 12.11 17.58
C ASP A 126 -3.48 12.92 16.32
N ALA A 127 -2.26 12.71 15.79
CA ALA A 127 -1.80 13.34 14.55
C ALA A 127 -2.24 12.59 13.29
N LYS A 128 -2.95 11.46 13.42
CA LYS A 128 -3.43 10.66 12.30
C LYS A 128 -4.41 11.46 11.45
N PRO A 129 -4.20 11.58 10.13
CA PRO A 129 -5.16 12.21 9.23
C PRO A 129 -6.42 11.37 9.06
N ASN A 130 -7.36 11.88 8.26
CA ASN A 130 -8.65 11.23 7.99
C ASN A 130 -8.50 9.74 7.62
N GLN A 131 -9.39 8.93 8.17
CA GLN A 131 -9.46 7.49 7.90
C GLN A 131 -9.90 7.20 6.46
N ASN A 132 -9.16 6.34 5.77
CA ASN A 132 -9.50 5.93 4.43
C ASN A 132 -8.91 4.55 4.09
N GLU A 133 -9.68 3.71 3.39
CA GLU A 133 -9.25 2.37 2.97
C GLU A 133 -8.05 2.37 2.01
N ARG A 134 -7.87 3.45 1.24
CA ARG A 134 -6.83 3.59 0.21
C ARG A 134 -5.50 4.09 0.77
N ILE A 135 -5.51 4.69 1.97
CA ILE A 135 -4.33 5.27 2.59
C ILE A 135 -3.74 4.28 3.59
N ILE A 136 -2.45 4.02 3.47
CA ILE A 136 -1.67 3.25 4.42
C ILE A 136 -0.68 4.22 5.05
N LEU A 137 -0.82 4.41 6.37
CA LEU A 137 0.00 5.32 7.14
C LEU A 137 1.20 4.61 7.73
N ASN A 138 2.34 5.27 7.68
CA ASN A 138 3.55 4.86 8.37
C ASN A 138 3.99 5.92 9.39
N TRP A 139 4.49 5.51 10.52
CA TRP A 139 5.15 6.40 11.47
C TRP A 139 6.62 6.03 11.63
N GLY A 140 7.46 7.06 11.63
CA GLY A 140 8.90 6.98 11.75
C GLY A 140 9.60 6.86 10.39
N HIS A 141 10.76 7.50 10.30
CA HIS A 141 11.68 7.46 9.19
C HIS A 141 12.86 6.53 9.49
N ILE A 142 13.63 6.21 8.49
CA ILE A 142 14.79 5.32 8.61
C ILE A 142 16.05 6.13 8.46
N LYS A 143 16.96 6.05 9.45
CA LYS A 143 18.36 6.43 9.26
C LYS A 143 19.13 5.27 8.68
N THR A 144 19.79 5.50 7.55
CA THR A 144 20.59 4.49 6.87
C THR A 144 22.03 4.47 7.34
N SER A 145 22.74 3.41 7.01
CA SER A 145 24.19 3.31 7.27
C SER A 145 25.01 4.31 6.44
N SER A 146 24.47 4.81 5.33
CA SER A 146 25.07 5.90 4.53
C SER A 146 24.92 7.29 5.16
N GLY A 147 24.06 7.42 6.18
CA GLY A 147 23.81 8.67 6.89
C GLY A 147 22.58 9.44 6.40
N SER A 148 21.83 8.94 5.43
CA SER A 148 20.61 9.57 4.92
C SER A 148 19.41 9.26 5.81
N VAL A 149 18.44 10.19 5.90
CA VAL A 149 17.11 9.96 6.49
C VAL A 149 16.12 9.71 5.38
N ILE A 150 15.55 8.53 5.32
CA ILE A 150 14.62 8.11 4.27
C ILE A 150 13.20 8.00 4.84
N SER A 151 12.21 8.49 4.08
CA SER A 151 10.80 8.34 4.42
C SER A 151 10.43 6.86 4.61
N GLY A 152 9.77 6.56 5.72
CA GLY A 152 9.29 5.23 6.00
C GLY A 152 8.23 4.77 4.99
N ALA A 153 7.37 5.68 4.52
CA ALA A 153 6.40 5.40 3.47
C ALA A 153 7.10 5.04 2.14
N ALA A 154 8.18 5.73 1.77
CA ALA A 154 8.94 5.43 0.55
C ALA A 154 9.57 4.03 0.61
N VAL A 155 10.19 3.66 1.73
CA VAL A 155 10.75 2.32 1.92
C VAL A 155 9.67 1.25 1.81
N LYS A 156 8.51 1.46 2.43
CA LYS A 156 7.39 0.52 2.34
C LYS A 156 6.82 0.41 0.92
N ALA A 157 6.77 1.51 0.15
CA ALA A 157 6.37 1.46 -1.26
C ALA A 157 7.28 0.52 -2.06
N CYS A 158 8.59 0.61 -1.84
CA CYS A 158 9.56 -0.27 -2.48
C CYS A 158 9.43 -1.73 -2.03
N LEU A 159 9.19 -1.97 -0.73
CA LEU A 159 8.96 -3.31 -0.20
C LEU A 159 7.69 -3.95 -0.75
N TYR A 160 6.62 -3.19 -0.97
CA TYR A 160 5.42 -3.70 -1.66
C TYR A 160 5.74 -4.17 -3.07
N ALA A 161 6.43 -3.35 -3.86
CA ALA A 161 6.79 -3.72 -5.23
C ALA A 161 7.66 -4.98 -5.27
N GLN A 162 8.68 -5.08 -4.40
CA GLN A 162 9.53 -6.25 -4.29
C GLN A 162 8.75 -7.49 -3.83
N ASN A 163 7.86 -7.34 -2.85
CA ASN A 163 7.05 -8.43 -2.34
C ASN A 163 6.09 -8.97 -3.40
N ASP A 164 5.45 -8.08 -4.18
CA ASP A 164 4.57 -8.48 -5.27
C ASP A 164 5.33 -9.25 -6.35
N ALA A 165 6.49 -8.75 -6.79
CA ALA A 165 7.34 -9.43 -7.76
C ALA A 165 7.74 -10.84 -7.29
N ASN A 166 8.05 -11.01 -6.01
CA ASN A 166 8.36 -12.31 -5.42
C ASN A 166 7.14 -13.26 -5.30
N ASN A 167 5.92 -12.75 -5.51
CA ASN A 167 4.68 -13.49 -5.41
C ASN A 167 3.87 -13.51 -6.72
N ASN A 168 4.56 -13.59 -7.86
CA ASN A 168 3.96 -13.64 -9.20
C ASN A 168 3.12 -12.39 -9.54
N ASP A 169 3.57 -11.22 -9.10
CA ASP A 169 2.89 -9.92 -9.21
C ASP A 169 1.52 -9.85 -8.54
N LEU A 170 1.26 -10.74 -7.56
CA LEU A 170 0.01 -10.76 -6.80
C LEU A 170 0.17 -10.02 -5.47
N PRO A 171 -0.57 -8.91 -5.23
CA PRO A 171 -0.38 -8.06 -4.06
C PRO A 171 -1.19 -8.50 -2.83
N TYR A 172 -1.24 -9.80 -2.55
CA TYR A 172 -2.02 -10.35 -1.45
C TYR A 172 -1.25 -10.55 -0.15
N ARG A 173 0.09 -10.54 -0.22
CA ARG A 173 0.92 -10.70 0.97
C ARG A 173 1.17 -9.34 1.63
N SER A 174 0.95 -9.30 2.94
CA SER A 174 1.37 -8.18 3.77
C SER A 174 2.90 -8.04 3.76
N ILE A 175 3.38 -6.80 3.89
CA ILE A 175 4.78 -6.50 4.20
C ILE A 175 5.03 -6.38 5.71
N GLY A 176 4.05 -6.70 6.55
CA GLY A 176 4.26 -6.80 8.00
C GLY A 176 5.29 -7.86 8.33
N ASN A 177 6.22 -7.55 9.24
CA ASN A 177 7.30 -8.45 9.67
C ASN A 177 8.32 -8.80 8.56
N VAL A 178 8.57 -7.89 7.61
CA VAL A 178 9.61 -8.01 6.60
C VAL A 178 10.89 -7.34 7.09
N SER A 179 12.02 -8.03 6.99
CA SER A 179 13.34 -7.51 7.40
C SER A 179 13.80 -6.38 6.48
N ILE A 180 14.39 -5.34 7.08
CA ILE A 180 14.97 -4.20 6.35
C ILE A 180 16.48 -4.22 6.56
N SER A 181 17.23 -4.30 5.47
CA SER A 181 18.70 -4.19 5.48
C SER A 181 19.15 -2.73 5.41
N GLY A 182 20.33 -2.44 5.96
CA GLY A 182 20.93 -1.10 5.86
C GLY A 182 20.35 -0.03 6.79
N MET A 183 19.38 -0.38 7.65
CA MET A 183 18.80 0.52 8.64
C MET A 183 19.66 0.57 9.90
N GLN A 184 19.97 1.78 10.38
CA GLN A 184 20.67 2.00 11.65
C GLN A 184 19.71 2.18 12.82
N TYR A 185 18.74 3.09 12.66
CA TYR A 185 17.72 3.35 13.69
C TYR A 185 16.48 4.02 13.09
N ILE A 186 15.41 4.03 13.87
CA ILE A 186 14.20 4.82 13.59
C ILE A 186 14.46 6.25 14.03
N THR A 187 14.02 7.23 13.24
CA THR A 187 14.17 8.65 13.54
C THR A 187 12.95 9.45 13.09
N LEU A 188 12.92 10.74 13.41
CA LEU A 188 12.03 11.74 12.82
C LEU A 188 12.85 12.62 11.87
N LYS A 189 12.20 13.22 10.86
CA LYS A 189 12.82 14.19 9.97
C LYS A 189 13.34 15.41 10.75
N SER A 190 12.52 15.86 11.73
CA SER A 190 12.81 17.06 12.54
C SER A 190 13.94 16.87 13.54
N ALA A 191 14.31 15.65 13.92
CA ALA A 191 15.19 15.41 15.06
C ALA A 191 16.42 14.54 14.78
N ASP A 192 16.57 13.91 13.63
CA ASP A 192 17.66 13.01 13.23
C ASP A 192 18.42 12.34 14.41
N SER A 193 17.66 11.75 15.32
CA SER A 193 18.17 11.08 16.53
C SER A 193 17.46 9.74 16.72
N PRO A 194 18.13 8.74 17.34
CA PRO A 194 17.54 7.43 17.56
C PRO A 194 16.23 7.51 18.37
N VAL A 195 15.20 6.85 17.85
CA VAL A 195 13.92 6.72 18.53
C VAL A 195 13.67 5.25 18.85
N THR A 196 13.29 4.98 20.09
CA THR A 196 12.88 3.66 20.55
C THR A 196 11.38 3.50 20.40
N LEU A 197 10.97 2.45 19.71
CA LEU A 197 9.59 2.01 19.60
C LEU A 197 9.52 0.57 20.14
N SER A 198 8.89 0.40 21.30
CA SER A 198 8.70 -0.92 21.92
C SER A 198 7.64 -1.73 21.17
N ASP A 199 7.61 -3.04 21.40
CA ASP A 199 6.61 -3.93 20.80
C ASP A 199 5.18 -3.53 21.19
N ASP A 200 4.97 -3.12 22.45
CA ASP A 200 3.68 -2.66 22.94
C ASP A 200 3.26 -1.36 22.22
N ASN A 201 4.19 -0.41 22.07
CA ASN A 201 3.93 0.85 21.38
C ASN A 201 3.66 0.61 19.87
N SER A 202 4.37 -0.30 19.24
CA SER A 202 4.15 -0.69 17.83
C SER A 202 2.79 -1.37 17.65
N THR A 203 2.38 -2.19 18.63
CA THR A 203 1.08 -2.85 18.62
C THR A 203 -0.04 -1.84 18.83
N ALA A 204 0.13 -0.85 19.71
CA ALA A 204 -0.81 0.24 19.88
C ALA A 204 -1.00 1.06 18.61
N LEU A 205 0.08 1.41 17.89
CA LEU A 205 -0.01 2.09 16.60
C LEU A 205 -0.76 1.24 15.55
N SER A 206 -0.45 -0.07 15.50
CA SER A 206 -1.13 -0.98 14.58
C SER A 206 -2.62 -1.11 14.85
N ALA A 207 -3.05 -1.03 16.13
CA ALA A 207 -4.46 -1.04 16.52
C ALA A 207 -5.23 0.20 16.00
N ASP A 208 -4.51 1.25 15.64
CA ASP A 208 -5.06 2.47 15.05
C ASP A 208 -4.70 2.66 13.56
N GLY A 209 -4.37 1.57 12.86
CA GLY A 209 -4.12 1.59 11.42
C GLY A 209 -2.86 2.36 11.02
N ILE A 210 -1.89 2.48 11.93
CA ILE A 210 -0.58 3.09 11.67
C ILE A 210 0.45 1.99 11.64
N THR A 211 1.16 1.89 10.55
CA THR A 211 2.28 0.96 10.39
C THR A 211 3.58 1.62 10.85
N SER A 212 4.56 0.85 11.26
CA SER A 212 5.82 1.35 11.81
C SER A 212 6.99 0.40 11.51
N PHE A 213 8.09 0.58 12.19
CA PHE A 213 9.24 -0.32 12.20
C PHE A 213 9.54 -0.75 13.63
N ILE A 214 9.99 -1.99 13.81
CA ILE A 214 10.40 -2.51 15.12
C ILE A 214 11.82 -3.06 15.07
N ASN A 215 12.53 -2.99 16.20
CA ASN A 215 13.80 -3.66 16.40
C ASN A 215 13.57 -4.91 17.25
N ILE A 216 13.70 -6.09 16.66
CA ILE A 216 13.52 -7.38 17.37
C ILE A 216 14.79 -7.88 18.04
N GLY A 217 15.75 -7.00 18.29
CA GLY A 217 17.03 -7.29 18.94
C GLY A 217 18.20 -7.40 17.96
N GLY A 218 19.39 -7.03 18.44
CA GLY A 218 20.63 -7.09 17.65
C GLY A 218 20.65 -6.15 16.45
N ASN A 219 20.01 -4.98 16.52
CA ASN A 219 19.89 -4.01 15.44
C ASN A 219 19.26 -4.59 14.16
N ARG A 220 18.34 -5.53 14.33
CA ARG A 220 17.54 -6.07 13.22
C ARG A 220 16.18 -5.41 13.19
N TYR A 221 15.93 -4.65 12.15
CA TYR A 221 14.70 -3.90 11.97
C TYR A 221 13.76 -4.61 11.02
N PHE A 222 12.47 -4.55 11.34
CA PHE A 222 11.39 -5.14 10.57
C PHE A 222 10.26 -4.13 10.41
N THR A 223 9.54 -4.21 9.32
CA THR A 223 8.25 -3.53 9.17
C THR A 223 7.23 -4.11 10.15
N TRP A 224 6.34 -3.27 10.66
CA TRP A 224 5.28 -3.69 11.57
C TRP A 224 3.95 -3.03 11.22
N GLY A 225 2.85 -3.83 11.30
CA GLY A 225 1.52 -3.39 10.93
C GLY A 225 1.23 -3.61 9.44
N ASP A 226 -0.07 -3.81 9.13
CA ASP A 226 -0.61 -4.13 7.81
C ASP A 226 -2.07 -3.67 7.66
N HIS A 227 -2.52 -2.79 8.55
CA HIS A 227 -3.85 -2.20 8.47
C HIS A 227 -3.85 -0.95 7.60
N THR A 228 -4.99 -0.68 6.95
CA THR A 228 -5.22 0.61 6.31
C THR A 228 -5.51 1.69 7.34
N SER A 229 -5.47 2.96 6.93
CA SER A 229 -5.81 4.06 7.86
C SER A 229 -7.30 4.09 8.26
N ALA A 230 -8.17 3.32 7.59
CA ALA A 230 -9.56 3.14 7.99
C ALA A 230 -9.70 2.33 9.29
N PHE A 231 -8.72 1.49 9.61
CA PHE A 231 -8.69 0.74 10.86
C PHE A 231 -8.37 1.67 12.02
N SER A 232 -9.17 1.64 13.10
CA SER A 232 -9.01 2.53 14.25
C SER A 232 -9.58 1.90 15.52
N ALA A 233 -8.92 2.09 16.64
CA ALA A 233 -9.33 1.53 17.94
C ALA A 233 -9.64 0.03 17.89
N GLY A 234 -8.87 -0.73 17.11
CA GLY A 234 -9.02 -2.18 16.98
C GLY A 234 -10.18 -2.63 16.07
N SER A 235 -10.84 -1.73 15.35
CA SER A 235 -12.01 -2.03 14.51
C SER A 235 -11.99 -1.30 13.17
N VAL A 236 -12.89 -1.69 12.29
CA VAL A 236 -13.13 -1.04 10.99
C VAL A 236 -14.59 -1.23 10.62
N ASP A 237 -15.21 -0.24 9.98
CA ASP A 237 -16.61 -0.29 9.55
C ASP A 237 -16.82 -1.26 8.37
N ASP A 238 -15.86 -1.29 7.46
CA ASP A 238 -15.85 -2.18 6.30
C ASP A 238 -14.68 -3.16 6.39
N GLU A 239 -14.96 -4.43 6.56
CA GLU A 239 -13.94 -5.49 6.69
C GLU A 239 -13.02 -5.60 5.48
N ARG A 240 -13.42 -5.13 4.29
CA ARG A 240 -12.53 -5.04 3.12
C ARG A 240 -11.35 -4.12 3.42
N ALA A 241 -11.60 -3.03 4.15
CA ALA A 241 -10.62 -2.02 4.48
C ALA A 241 -9.72 -2.38 5.67
N ARG A 242 -9.89 -3.55 6.28
CA ARG A 242 -9.10 -3.94 7.46
C ARG A 242 -7.62 -4.05 7.14
N PHE A 243 -7.26 -4.75 6.05
CA PHE A 243 -5.88 -5.01 5.67
C PHE A 243 -5.53 -4.34 4.35
N ASP A 244 -4.31 -3.83 4.26
CA ASP A 244 -3.72 -3.27 3.04
C ASP A 244 -3.76 -4.26 1.87
N SER A 245 -3.42 -5.52 2.14
CA SER A 245 -3.43 -6.60 1.16
C SER A 245 -4.82 -6.86 0.56
N ASN A 246 -5.90 -6.67 1.34
CA ASN A 246 -7.26 -6.80 0.84
C ASN A 246 -7.53 -5.75 -0.25
N ILE A 247 -7.31 -4.48 0.08
CA ILE A 247 -7.56 -3.35 -0.84
C ILE A 247 -6.66 -3.46 -2.07
N ARG A 248 -5.39 -3.78 -1.89
CA ARG A 248 -4.43 -3.92 -3.00
C ARG A 248 -4.84 -5.04 -3.94
N MET A 249 -5.26 -6.18 -3.41
CA MET A 249 -5.71 -7.31 -4.23
C MET A 249 -7.01 -7.01 -4.99
N LEU A 250 -7.96 -6.31 -4.36
CA LEU A 250 -9.19 -5.88 -5.03
C LEU A 250 -8.90 -4.87 -6.16
N PHE A 251 -8.00 -3.92 -5.93
CA PHE A 251 -7.56 -2.99 -6.99
C PHE A 251 -6.82 -3.71 -8.12
N TYR A 252 -5.98 -4.68 -7.78
CA TYR A 252 -5.30 -5.51 -8.78
C TYR A 252 -6.30 -6.21 -9.71
N LEU A 253 -7.31 -6.89 -9.17
CA LEU A 253 -8.34 -7.56 -9.96
C LEU A 253 -9.07 -6.58 -10.87
N THR A 254 -9.55 -5.45 -10.31
CA THR A 254 -10.23 -4.41 -11.09
C THR A 254 -9.34 -3.83 -12.19
N ASN A 255 -8.09 -3.50 -11.88
CA ASN A 255 -7.14 -2.94 -12.85
C ASN A 255 -6.81 -3.93 -13.97
N LYS A 256 -6.62 -5.20 -13.64
CA LYS A 256 -6.38 -6.28 -14.63
C LYS A 256 -7.57 -6.45 -15.56
N PHE A 257 -8.79 -6.44 -15.03
CA PHE A 257 -10.02 -6.46 -15.84
C PHE A 257 -10.06 -5.30 -16.83
N GLN A 258 -9.83 -4.06 -16.35
CA GLN A 258 -9.84 -2.85 -17.20
C GLN A 258 -8.76 -2.90 -18.28
N LEU A 259 -7.56 -3.38 -17.96
CA LEU A 259 -6.48 -3.55 -18.94
C LEU A 259 -6.83 -4.58 -20.00
N LYS A 260 -7.31 -5.74 -19.59
CA LYS A 260 -7.59 -6.87 -20.48
C LYS A 260 -8.67 -6.54 -21.50
N TRP A 261 -9.75 -5.91 -21.04
CA TRP A 261 -10.94 -5.73 -21.88
C TRP A 261 -11.05 -4.34 -22.54
N ARG A 262 -10.01 -3.51 -22.38
CA ARG A 262 -9.97 -2.18 -23.03
C ARG A 262 -10.13 -2.24 -24.56
N SER A 263 -9.54 -3.24 -25.19
CA SER A 263 -9.52 -3.37 -26.66
C SER A 263 -10.87 -3.75 -27.26
N ILE A 264 -11.83 -4.19 -26.45
CA ILE A 264 -13.15 -4.55 -26.94
C ILE A 264 -14.19 -3.41 -26.79
N ILE A 265 -13.81 -2.29 -26.19
CA ILE A 265 -14.67 -1.11 -26.14
C ILE A 265 -15.06 -0.72 -27.58
N ASP A 266 -16.32 -0.35 -27.79
CA ASP A 266 -16.96 -0.06 -29.07
C ASP A 266 -17.11 -1.26 -30.02
N SER A 267 -16.72 -2.47 -29.59
CA SER A 267 -16.98 -3.70 -30.32
C SER A 267 -18.38 -4.27 -29.97
N PRO A 268 -19.07 -4.98 -30.89
CA PRO A 268 -20.35 -5.60 -30.58
C PRO A 268 -20.23 -6.62 -29.44
N MET A 269 -20.99 -6.43 -28.38
CA MET A 269 -21.07 -7.37 -27.25
C MET A 269 -21.97 -8.55 -27.63
N THR A 270 -21.42 -9.54 -28.31
CA THR A 270 -22.11 -10.79 -28.63
C THR A 270 -22.23 -11.67 -27.38
N LEU A 271 -23.18 -12.62 -27.40
CA LEU A 271 -23.29 -13.63 -26.34
C LEU A 271 -22.00 -14.47 -26.20
N THR A 272 -21.34 -14.74 -27.32
CA THR A 272 -20.03 -15.43 -27.33
C THR A 272 -18.95 -14.61 -26.62
N LEU A 273 -18.87 -13.31 -26.91
CA LEU A 273 -17.90 -12.42 -26.25
C LEU A 273 -18.17 -12.32 -24.74
N ARG A 274 -19.44 -12.10 -24.34
CA ARG A 274 -19.83 -12.11 -22.92
C ARG A 274 -19.38 -13.38 -22.21
N ASN A 275 -19.66 -14.56 -22.80
CA ASN A 275 -19.26 -15.83 -22.21
C ASN A 275 -17.74 -16.02 -22.20
N SER A 276 -17.01 -15.50 -23.19
CA SER A 276 -15.55 -15.51 -23.20
C SER A 276 -14.97 -14.66 -22.05
N ILE A 277 -15.56 -13.51 -21.76
CA ILE A 277 -15.19 -12.67 -20.61
C ILE A 277 -15.38 -13.46 -19.31
N LEU A 278 -16.57 -14.02 -19.09
CA LEU A 278 -16.86 -14.80 -17.88
C LEU A 278 -15.89 -15.98 -17.70
N ASN A 279 -15.63 -16.73 -18.75
CA ASN A 279 -14.73 -17.89 -18.68
C ASN A 279 -13.26 -17.45 -18.42
N TYR A 280 -12.81 -16.40 -19.08
CA TYR A 280 -11.45 -15.91 -18.87
C TYR A 280 -11.22 -15.42 -17.45
N GLU A 281 -12.10 -14.55 -16.94
CA GLU A 281 -11.96 -14.00 -15.60
C GLU A 281 -12.15 -15.07 -14.51
N GLN A 282 -13.08 -16.05 -14.71
CA GLN A 282 -13.17 -17.18 -13.80
C GLN A 282 -11.86 -17.97 -13.72
N ASN A 283 -11.17 -18.16 -14.84
CA ASN A 283 -9.85 -18.81 -14.84
C ASN A 283 -8.79 -17.97 -14.11
N GLN A 284 -8.84 -16.63 -14.23
CA GLN A 284 -7.95 -15.74 -13.47
C GLN A 284 -8.21 -15.82 -11.96
N LEU A 285 -9.47 -15.84 -11.55
CA LEU A 285 -9.84 -16.03 -10.13
C LEU A 285 -9.36 -17.39 -9.60
N ASN A 286 -9.54 -18.48 -10.36
CA ASN A 286 -9.04 -19.80 -10.01
C ASN A 286 -7.51 -19.84 -9.92
N TYR A 287 -6.80 -19.12 -10.80
CA TYR A 287 -5.35 -18.96 -10.71
C TYR A 287 -4.97 -18.26 -9.40
N CYS A 288 -5.63 -17.18 -9.02
CA CYS A 288 -5.38 -16.50 -7.75
C CYS A 288 -5.60 -17.40 -6.53
N VAL A 289 -6.62 -18.30 -6.58
CA VAL A 289 -6.83 -19.33 -5.55
C VAL A 289 -5.64 -20.30 -5.50
N SER A 290 -5.18 -20.77 -6.66
CA SER A 290 -4.06 -21.71 -6.74
C SER A 290 -2.74 -21.14 -6.20
N GLN A 291 -2.57 -19.80 -6.28
CA GLN A 291 -1.44 -19.08 -5.70
C GLN A 291 -1.64 -18.73 -4.22
N GLY A 292 -2.81 -19.03 -3.64
CA GLY A 292 -3.14 -18.70 -2.26
C GLY A 292 -3.51 -17.23 -2.04
N ALA A 293 -3.72 -16.45 -3.09
CA ALA A 293 -4.11 -15.04 -3.00
C ALA A 293 -5.59 -14.87 -2.65
N LEU A 294 -6.42 -15.79 -3.08
CA LEU A 294 -7.85 -15.87 -2.78
C LEU A 294 -8.16 -17.19 -2.09
N ILE A 295 -9.23 -17.20 -1.28
CA ILE A 295 -9.77 -18.41 -0.63
C ILE A 295 -11.22 -18.63 -0.98
N GLY A 296 -11.65 -19.88 -0.85
CA GLY A 296 -13.02 -20.30 -1.14
C GLY A 296 -13.27 -20.52 -2.63
N ASP A 297 -14.45 -20.18 -3.09
CA ASP A 297 -14.92 -20.34 -4.46
C ASP A 297 -15.27 -18.96 -5.07
N PRO A 298 -14.29 -18.18 -5.50
CA PRO A 298 -14.54 -16.87 -6.09
C PRO A 298 -15.25 -17.03 -7.44
N LYS A 299 -16.11 -16.06 -7.77
CA LYS A 299 -16.99 -16.12 -8.95
C LYS A 299 -17.01 -14.78 -9.68
N ILE A 300 -17.17 -14.87 -11.00
CA ILE A 300 -17.59 -13.74 -11.82
C ILE A 300 -19.02 -14.01 -12.34
N GLU A 301 -19.87 -13.02 -12.28
CA GLU A 301 -21.26 -13.09 -12.65
C GLU A 301 -21.67 -11.94 -13.59
N PHE A 302 -22.59 -12.21 -14.48
CA PHE A 302 -23.30 -11.22 -15.27
C PHE A 302 -24.75 -11.14 -14.72
N ARG A 303 -24.97 -10.26 -13.74
CA ARG A 303 -26.21 -10.22 -12.98
C ARG A 303 -27.29 -9.44 -13.70
N PRO A 304 -28.54 -9.96 -13.76
CA PRO A 304 -29.67 -9.25 -14.34
C PRO A 304 -29.97 -7.90 -13.63
N ASP A 305 -29.77 -7.85 -12.31
CA ASP A 305 -30.03 -6.64 -11.51
C ASP A 305 -29.08 -5.48 -11.86
N ASP A 306 -27.83 -5.79 -12.21
CA ASP A 306 -26.82 -4.82 -12.65
C ASP A 306 -27.00 -4.50 -14.14
N ASN A 307 -27.57 -5.41 -14.94
CA ASN A 307 -27.68 -5.37 -16.40
C ASN A 307 -29.13 -5.26 -16.84
N THR A 308 -29.77 -4.13 -16.56
CA THR A 308 -31.14 -3.86 -16.95
C THR A 308 -31.27 -3.65 -18.47
N LEU A 309 -32.50 -3.76 -19.01
CA LEU A 309 -32.74 -3.44 -20.43
C LEU A 309 -32.26 -2.05 -20.81
N ASN A 310 -32.38 -1.07 -19.90
CA ASN A 310 -31.93 0.31 -20.14
C ASN A 310 -30.41 0.40 -20.26
N THR A 311 -29.65 -0.22 -19.33
CA THR A 311 -28.19 -0.21 -19.38
C THR A 311 -27.66 -0.93 -20.62
N LEU A 312 -28.24 -2.09 -20.96
CA LEU A 312 -27.86 -2.86 -22.15
C LEU A 312 -28.15 -2.09 -23.47
N GLN A 313 -29.27 -1.37 -23.54
CA GLN A 313 -29.61 -0.51 -24.70
C GLN A 313 -28.63 0.66 -24.85
N GLN A 314 -28.02 1.11 -23.74
CA GLN A 314 -26.99 2.14 -23.74
C GLN A 314 -25.58 1.58 -24.02
N GLY A 315 -25.44 0.27 -24.26
CA GLY A 315 -24.16 -0.40 -24.46
C GLY A 315 -23.34 -0.56 -23.19
N GLN A 316 -23.99 -0.49 -22.02
CA GLN A 316 -23.34 -0.66 -20.72
C GLN A 316 -23.48 -2.09 -20.23
N PHE A 317 -22.36 -2.76 -19.99
CA PHE A 317 -22.32 -4.16 -19.54
C PHE A 317 -21.51 -4.25 -18.25
N TYR A 318 -22.13 -4.75 -17.18
CA TYR A 318 -21.56 -4.85 -15.84
C TYR A 318 -21.28 -6.30 -15.49
N PHE A 319 -20.01 -6.56 -15.11
CA PHE A 319 -19.56 -7.84 -14.60
C PHE A 319 -19.25 -7.68 -13.12
N THR A 320 -19.69 -8.63 -12.29
CA THR A 320 -19.50 -8.58 -10.84
C THR A 320 -18.62 -9.74 -10.39
N GLU A 321 -17.45 -9.45 -9.83
CA GLU A 321 -16.59 -10.44 -9.19
C GLU A 321 -16.85 -10.50 -7.69
N LEU A 322 -16.95 -11.72 -7.18
CA LEU A 322 -17.07 -12.04 -5.76
C LEU A 322 -15.83 -12.82 -5.35
N ALA A 323 -15.00 -12.22 -4.54
CA ALA A 323 -13.75 -12.83 -4.11
C ALA A 323 -13.46 -12.52 -2.64
N THR A 324 -12.86 -13.50 -1.96
CA THR A 324 -12.35 -13.35 -0.60
C THR A 324 -10.83 -13.41 -0.64
N VAL A 325 -10.18 -12.32 -0.26
CA VAL A 325 -8.71 -12.25 -0.17
C VAL A 325 -8.23 -13.06 1.02
N THR A 326 -7.12 -13.76 0.88
CA THR A 326 -6.50 -14.51 1.97
C THR A 326 -5.99 -13.55 3.05
N PRO A 327 -6.50 -13.61 4.29
CA PRO A 327 -6.10 -12.68 5.34
C PRO A 327 -4.69 -13.02 5.86
N PRO A 328 -3.92 -12.01 6.31
CA PRO A 328 -2.68 -12.25 7.01
C PRO A 328 -2.92 -12.90 8.37
N SER A 329 -1.99 -13.75 8.82
CA SER A 329 -2.05 -14.32 10.17
C SER A 329 -1.60 -13.29 11.19
N LYS A 330 -2.51 -12.78 12.03
CA LYS A 330 -2.23 -11.79 13.06
C LYS A 330 -1.91 -12.40 14.43
N PHE A 331 -2.42 -13.58 14.69
CA PHE A 331 -2.27 -14.25 15.97
C PHE A 331 -2.28 -15.77 15.80
N ILE A 332 -1.27 -16.41 16.35
CA ILE A 332 -1.16 -17.87 16.40
C ILE A 332 -0.91 -18.24 17.86
N ASP A 333 -1.79 -19.01 18.45
CA ASP A 333 -1.68 -19.48 19.83
C ASP A 333 -1.69 -21.01 19.92
N LEU A 334 -0.97 -21.54 20.87
CA LEU A 334 -0.90 -22.96 21.17
C LEU A 334 -1.48 -23.22 22.55
N LYS A 335 -2.60 -23.92 22.63
CA LYS A 335 -3.11 -24.48 23.88
C LYS A 335 -2.44 -25.82 24.15
N LEU A 336 -1.55 -25.86 25.11
CA LEU A 336 -0.90 -27.09 25.55
C LEU A 336 -1.61 -27.68 26.74
N SER A 337 -2.03 -28.94 26.62
CA SER A 337 -2.60 -29.74 27.73
C SER A 337 -1.70 -30.91 28.05
N PHE A 338 -1.42 -31.11 29.32
CA PHE A 338 -0.74 -32.32 29.78
C PHE A 338 -1.70 -33.52 29.68
N THR A 339 -1.18 -34.65 29.16
CA THR A 339 -1.89 -35.93 29.18
C THR A 339 -1.02 -36.99 29.82
N SER A 340 -1.60 -37.86 30.64
CA SER A 340 -0.94 -39.03 31.22
C SER A 340 -0.95 -40.25 30.32
N ASP A 341 -1.58 -40.18 29.13
CA ASP A 341 -1.75 -41.32 28.23
C ASP A 341 -0.41 -41.92 27.78
N GLY A 342 0.63 -41.09 27.66
CA GLY A 342 1.96 -41.56 27.32
C GLY A 342 2.57 -42.55 28.33
N PHE A 343 2.11 -42.57 29.58
CA PHE A 343 2.58 -43.54 30.59
C PHE A 343 2.06 -44.96 30.34
N LYS A 344 1.03 -45.14 29.50
CA LYS A 344 0.50 -46.47 29.14
C LYS A 344 1.57 -47.34 28.52
N VAL A 345 2.56 -46.76 27.83
CA VAL A 345 3.71 -47.49 27.24
C VAL A 345 4.48 -48.29 28.29
N TYR A 346 4.54 -47.86 29.56
CA TYR A 346 5.18 -48.63 30.64
C TYR A 346 4.32 -49.75 31.17
N LEU A 347 3.03 -49.79 30.85
CA LEU A 347 2.11 -50.84 31.28
C LEU A 347 1.90 -51.91 30.21
N GLU A 348 2.24 -51.62 28.96
CA GLU A 348 2.10 -52.52 27.79
C GLU A 348 3.42 -53.28 27.48
N ALA A 349 4.50 -52.98 28.20
CA ALA A 349 5.77 -53.69 28.11
C ALA A 349 5.89 -54.80 29.17
#